data_9501fafe4b0272cec80361f94d55737c
#
_entry.id   9501fafe4b0272cec80361f94d55737c
#
_cell.length_a   1.000
_cell.length_b   1.000
_cell.length_c   1.000
_cell.angle_alpha   90.00
_cell.angle_beta   90.00
_cell.angle_gamma   90.00
#
_symmetry.space_group_name_H-M   'P 1'
#
loop_
_entity.id
_entity.type
_entity.pdbx_description
1 polymer ?
#
loop_
_entity_poly.entity_id
_entity_poly.type
_entity_poly.pdbx_seq_one_letter_code
_entity_poly.pdbx_strand_id
1 'polypeptide(L)'
;MGRIARKGFEYYRAETDRFRDIKIRKLRKEHSCAGYAIYQYVLNEIYRVEGCYIRFTQDELFDCAEYWNMREEEVLRIINYCTETGLFNAGIWKQYGILTGHSIQIRYVSMCCLLYTSDA
;
A
#
# COMPACT_ATOMS: atom_id res chain seq x y z
N MET A 1 -9.03 1.46 -17.77
CA MET A 1 -9.39 1.62 -17.10
C MET A 1 -9.63 2.53 -16.28
N GLY A 2 -10.21 2.67 -15.84
CA GLY A 2 -10.70 3.65 -15.41
C GLY A 2 -10.50 4.36 -14.21
N ARG A 3 -9.42 4.60 -13.89
CA ARG A 3 -9.18 5.33 -12.77
C ARG A 3 -9.53 6.73 -12.99
N ILE A 4 -10.71 7.08 -12.75
CA ILE A 4 -11.13 8.32 -13.09
C ILE A 4 -10.77 9.38 -12.18
N ALA A 5 -10.92 9.17 -10.95
CA ALA A 5 -10.72 10.24 -10.04
C ALA A 5 -9.57 9.93 -9.16
N ARG A 6 -8.47 10.44 -9.47
CA ARG A 6 -7.34 10.32 -8.61
C ARG A 6 -7.17 11.64 -7.89
N LYS A 7 -7.60 11.66 -6.63
CA LYS A 7 -7.48 12.85 -5.81
C LYS A 7 -6.48 12.72 -4.69
N GLY A 8 -5.58 11.76 -4.80
CA GLY A 8 -4.50 11.61 -3.85
C GLY A 8 -3.29 12.41 -4.26
N PHE A 9 -2.13 11.83 -4.02
CA PHE A 9 -0.86 12.50 -4.24
C PHE A 9 -0.17 11.94 -5.48
N GLU A 10 0.52 12.80 -6.21
CA GLU A 10 1.32 12.37 -7.35
C GLU A 10 2.64 11.76 -6.89
N TYR A 11 3.08 12.12 -5.71
CA TYR A 11 4.25 11.52 -5.08
C TYR A 11 4.08 11.60 -3.58
N TYR A 12 4.84 10.80 -2.87
CA TYR A 12 4.79 10.81 -1.42
C TYR A 12 6.19 10.59 -0.88
N ARG A 13 6.38 10.94 0.39
CA ARG A 13 7.68 10.80 1.02
C ARG A 13 7.95 9.36 1.37
N ALA A 14 9.20 8.95 1.14
CA ALA A 14 9.67 7.65 1.58
C ALA A 14 10.95 7.86 2.37
N GLU A 15 11.00 7.29 3.57
CA GLU A 15 12.19 7.41 4.40
C GLU A 15 13.32 6.58 3.81
N THR A 16 14.53 7.14 3.87
CA THR A 16 15.69 6.44 3.31
C THR A 16 16.10 5.24 4.15
N ASP A 17 15.61 5.15 5.38
CA ASP A 17 15.91 4.02 6.24
C ASP A 17 14.83 2.94 6.22
N ARG A 18 13.92 2.98 5.23
CA ARG A 18 12.83 2.01 5.17
C ARG A 18 13.32 0.57 5.12
N PHE A 19 14.47 0.33 4.52
CA PHE A 19 14.99 -1.02 4.42
C PHE A 19 15.62 -1.53 5.73
N ARG A 20 15.68 -0.68 6.74
CA ARG A 20 16.07 -1.10 8.08
C ARG A 20 14.87 -1.43 8.95
N ASP A 21 13.67 -1.10 8.48
CA ASP A 21 12.44 -1.43 9.17
C ASP A 21 12.29 -2.93 9.27
N ILE A 22 12.07 -3.44 10.48
CA ILE A 22 12.00 -4.88 10.70
C ILE A 22 10.85 -5.52 9.92
N LYS A 23 9.75 -4.81 9.72
CA LYS A 23 8.61 -5.36 8.97
C LYS A 23 8.97 -5.54 7.50
N ILE A 24 9.68 -4.58 6.93
CA ILE A 24 10.14 -4.67 5.53
C ILE A 24 11.16 -5.79 5.40
N ARG A 25 12.05 -5.93 6.37
CA ARG A 25 13.07 -6.98 6.33
C ARG A 25 12.43 -8.36 6.41
N LYS A 26 11.41 -8.51 7.26
CA LYS A 26 10.69 -9.78 7.35
C LYS A 26 9.95 -10.09 6.07
N LEU A 27 9.32 -9.08 5.47
CA LEU A 27 8.63 -9.26 4.20
C LEU A 27 9.57 -9.75 3.12
N ARG A 28 10.74 -9.12 3.02
CA ARG A 28 11.71 -9.50 2.01
C ARG A 28 12.27 -10.89 2.28
N LYS A 29 12.47 -11.24 3.54
CA LYS A 29 12.98 -12.56 3.87
C LYS A 29 11.97 -13.65 3.52
N GLU A 30 10.71 -13.43 3.83
CA GLU A 30 9.67 -14.42 3.60
C GLU A 30 9.27 -14.53 2.14
N HIS A 31 9.17 -13.41 1.46
CA HIS A 31 8.63 -13.36 0.10
C HIS A 31 9.59 -12.81 -0.94
N SER A 32 10.84 -12.59 -0.56
CA SER A 32 11.88 -12.18 -1.48
C SER A 32 11.57 -10.80 -2.11
N CYS A 33 12.17 -10.54 -3.25
CA CYS A 33 11.96 -9.28 -3.96
C CYS A 33 10.51 -9.11 -4.38
N ALA A 34 9.85 -10.21 -4.72
CA ALA A 34 8.45 -10.17 -5.10
C ALA A 34 7.58 -9.59 -3.98
N GLY A 35 7.89 -9.95 -2.73
CA GLY A 35 7.14 -9.41 -1.61
C GLY A 35 7.23 -7.90 -1.53
N TYR A 36 8.43 -7.37 -1.66
CA TYR A 36 8.59 -5.93 -1.61
C TYR A 36 7.95 -5.24 -2.82
N ALA A 37 8.04 -5.85 -3.99
CA ALA A 37 7.44 -5.28 -5.20
C ALA A 37 5.93 -5.15 -5.04
N ILE A 38 5.28 -6.18 -4.53
CA ILE A 38 3.84 -6.13 -4.31
C ILE A 38 3.47 -5.07 -3.27
N TYR A 39 4.20 -5.05 -2.16
CA TYR A 39 3.95 -4.06 -1.12
C TYR A 39 4.08 -2.65 -1.68
N GLN A 40 5.15 -2.37 -2.43
CA GLN A 40 5.38 -1.04 -2.98
C GLN A 40 4.33 -0.66 -4.01
N TYR A 41 3.91 -1.61 -4.83
CA TYR A 41 2.86 -1.38 -5.82
C TYR A 41 1.55 -0.99 -5.14
N VAL A 42 1.16 -1.75 -4.11
CA VAL A 42 -0.06 -1.47 -3.38
C VAL A 42 0.04 -0.13 -2.67
N LEU A 43 1.19 0.15 -2.06
CA LEU A 43 1.40 1.41 -1.36
C LEU A 43 1.24 2.60 -2.31
N ASN A 44 1.77 2.48 -3.51
CA ASN A 44 1.60 3.49 -4.54
C ASN A 44 0.12 3.73 -4.86
N GLU A 45 -0.63 2.64 -5.04
CA GLU A 45 -2.04 2.77 -5.35
C GLU A 45 -2.82 3.41 -4.21
N ILE A 46 -2.42 3.12 -2.98
CA ILE A 46 -3.06 3.71 -1.80
C ILE A 46 -2.87 5.23 -1.79
N TYR A 47 -1.65 5.69 -2.05
CA TYR A 47 -1.37 7.13 -2.00
C TYR A 47 -1.94 7.89 -3.20
N ARG A 48 -2.31 7.19 -4.26
CA ARG A 48 -2.89 7.83 -5.43
C ARG A 48 -4.34 8.26 -5.25
N VAL A 49 -5.01 7.77 -4.21
CA VAL A 49 -6.43 8.04 -4.03
C VAL A 49 -6.67 8.89 -2.79
N GLU A 50 -7.75 9.62 -2.81
CA GLU A 50 -8.13 10.45 -1.68
C GLU A 50 -8.39 9.57 -0.47
N GLY A 51 -7.88 10.00 0.69
CA GLY A 51 -8.06 9.26 1.94
C GLY A 51 -7.01 8.19 2.17
N CYS A 52 -6.23 7.85 1.17
CA CYS A 52 -5.15 6.87 1.26
C CYS A 52 -5.61 5.53 1.85
N TYR A 53 -6.66 4.99 1.26
CA TYR A 53 -7.08 3.62 1.50
C TYR A 53 -7.73 3.10 0.22
N ILE A 54 -7.61 1.82 -0.04
CA ILE A 54 -8.19 1.25 -1.26
C ILE A 54 -8.93 -0.03 -0.92
N ARG A 55 -10.00 -0.25 -1.66
CA ARG A 55 -10.73 -1.50 -1.61
C ARG A 55 -10.02 -2.44 -2.56
N PHE A 56 -9.46 -3.51 -2.05
CA PHE A 56 -8.66 -4.42 -2.85
C PHE A 56 -9.53 -5.61 -3.23
N THR A 57 -10.27 -5.44 -4.31
CA THR A 57 -11.21 -6.46 -4.77
C THR A 57 -10.51 -7.40 -5.74
N GLN A 58 -11.31 -8.30 -6.33
CA GLN A 58 -10.80 -9.24 -7.33
C GLN A 58 -10.17 -8.51 -8.52
N ASP A 59 -10.72 -7.36 -8.89
CA ASP A 59 -10.17 -6.60 -10.01
C ASP A 59 -8.80 -6.05 -9.71
N GLU A 60 -8.61 -5.49 -8.51
CA GLU A 60 -7.29 -5.00 -8.11
C GLU A 60 -6.29 -6.13 -7.99
N LEU A 61 -6.74 -7.27 -7.51
CA LEU A 61 -5.88 -8.44 -7.42
C LEU A 61 -5.43 -8.88 -8.80
N PHE A 62 -6.36 -8.93 -9.75
CA PHE A 62 -6.04 -9.27 -11.12
C PHE A 62 -5.03 -8.29 -11.71
N ASP A 63 -5.27 -7.00 -11.55
CA ASP A 63 -4.39 -5.98 -12.11
C ASP A 63 -2.98 -6.09 -11.57
N CYS A 64 -2.85 -6.29 -10.27
CA CYS A 64 -1.55 -6.41 -9.62
C CYS A 64 -0.81 -7.65 -10.10
N ALA A 65 -1.50 -8.77 -10.12
CA ALA A 65 -0.91 -10.04 -10.53
C ALA A 65 -0.48 -9.99 -11.99
N GLU A 66 -1.30 -9.40 -12.82
CA GLU A 66 -1.01 -9.29 -14.25
C GLU A 66 0.19 -8.39 -14.49
N TYR A 67 0.25 -7.26 -13.80
CA TYR A 67 1.37 -6.34 -13.97
C TYR A 67 2.71 -7.00 -13.63
N TRP A 68 2.73 -7.76 -12.53
CA TRP A 68 3.97 -8.38 -12.05
C TRP A 68 4.20 -9.77 -12.60
N ASN A 69 3.28 -10.26 -13.44
CA ASN A 69 3.35 -11.59 -14.02
C ASN A 69 3.46 -12.65 -12.92
N MET A 70 2.57 -12.56 -11.97
CA MET A 70 2.51 -13.47 -10.84
C MET A 70 1.13 -14.09 -10.75
N ARG A 71 1.03 -15.20 -10.03
CA ARG A 71 -0.27 -15.81 -9.80
C ARG A 71 -1.01 -15.03 -8.72
N GLU A 72 -2.32 -14.99 -8.84
CA GLU A 72 -3.14 -14.25 -7.89
C GLU A 72 -2.99 -14.81 -6.47
N GLU A 73 -2.83 -16.11 -6.33
CA GLU A 73 -2.62 -16.72 -5.01
C GLU A 73 -1.35 -16.21 -4.35
N GLU A 74 -0.31 -16.01 -5.14
CA GLU A 74 0.95 -15.50 -4.61
C GLU A 74 0.81 -14.06 -4.14
N VAL A 75 0.15 -13.25 -4.95
CA VAL A 75 -0.08 -11.84 -4.59
C VAL A 75 -0.89 -11.78 -3.30
N LEU A 76 -1.95 -12.57 -3.22
CA LEU A 76 -2.80 -12.56 -2.04
C LEU A 76 -2.06 -13.03 -0.79
N ARG A 77 -1.20 -14.02 -0.94
CA ARG A 77 -0.37 -14.50 0.17
C ARG A 77 0.54 -13.39 0.70
N ILE A 78 1.12 -12.62 -0.23
CA ILE A 78 1.98 -11.50 0.16
C ILE A 78 1.19 -10.43 0.88
N ILE A 79 0.01 -10.09 0.38
CA ILE A 79 -0.83 -9.09 1.01
C ILE A 79 -1.24 -9.54 2.42
N ASN A 80 -1.62 -10.80 2.56
CA ASN A 80 -1.95 -11.33 3.88
C ASN A 80 -0.75 -11.26 4.83
N TYR A 81 0.43 -11.55 4.32
CA TYR A 81 1.63 -11.44 5.15
C TYR A 81 1.88 -9.99 5.59
N CYS A 82 1.64 -9.05 4.69
CA CYS A 82 1.79 -7.63 5.03
C CYS A 82 0.83 -7.22 6.14
N THR A 83 -0.38 -7.79 6.16
CA THR A 83 -1.32 -7.49 7.24
C THR A 83 -0.89 -8.17 8.54
N GLU A 84 -0.35 -9.37 8.45
CA GLU A 84 0.11 -10.09 9.64
C GLU A 84 1.27 -9.38 10.31
N THR A 85 2.15 -8.76 9.53
CA THR A 85 3.30 -8.06 10.09
C THR A 85 2.99 -6.63 10.49
N GLY A 86 1.81 -6.14 10.17
CA GLY A 86 1.42 -4.80 10.56
C GLY A 86 1.78 -3.71 9.55
N LEU A 87 2.23 -4.07 8.37
CA LEU A 87 2.46 -3.08 7.31
C LEU A 87 1.12 -2.52 6.83
N PHE A 88 0.08 -3.33 6.83
CA PHE A 88 -1.29 -2.89 6.61
C PHE A 88 -2.13 -3.33 7.80
N ASN A 89 -3.26 -2.66 8.02
CA ASN A 89 -4.12 -2.97 9.14
C ASN A 89 -4.87 -4.28 8.91
N ALA A 90 -4.64 -5.26 9.77
CA ALA A 90 -5.21 -6.59 9.61
C ALA A 90 -6.73 -6.61 9.82
N GLY A 91 -7.21 -5.84 10.79
CA GLY A 91 -8.64 -5.83 11.09
C GLY A 91 -9.48 -5.27 9.96
N ILE A 92 -9.03 -4.16 9.39
CA ILE A 92 -9.73 -3.53 8.27
C ILE A 92 -9.68 -4.43 7.05
N TRP A 93 -8.55 -5.08 6.82
CA TRP A 93 -8.42 -6.01 5.72
C TRP A 93 -9.39 -7.18 5.85
N LYS A 94 -9.40 -7.80 7.03
CA LYS A 94 -10.26 -8.97 7.23
C LYS A 94 -11.74 -8.63 7.16
N GLN A 95 -12.12 -7.48 7.69
CA GLN A 95 -13.52 -7.13 7.78
C GLN A 95 -14.06 -6.49 6.50
N TYR A 96 -13.27 -5.68 5.82
CA TYR A 96 -13.78 -4.89 4.70
C TYR A 96 -13.05 -5.11 3.38
N GLY A 97 -11.95 -5.85 3.37
CA GLY A 97 -11.14 -6.00 2.17
C GLY A 97 -10.49 -4.69 1.76
N ILE A 98 -10.20 -3.83 2.73
CA ILE A 98 -9.59 -2.53 2.48
C ILE A 98 -8.15 -2.56 2.96
N LEU A 99 -7.27 -1.95 2.17
CA LEU A 99 -5.86 -1.83 2.52
C LEU A 99 -5.53 -0.39 2.88
N THR A 100 -5.01 -0.23 4.07
CA THR A 100 -4.46 1.02 4.59
C THR A 100 -3.66 0.65 5.84
N GLY A 101 -3.13 1.63 6.54
CA GLY A 101 -2.38 1.36 7.75
C GLY A 101 -2.16 2.61 8.56
N HIS A 102 -1.72 2.41 9.79
CA HIS A 102 -1.53 3.51 10.73
C HIS A 102 -0.52 4.53 10.20
N SER A 103 0.66 4.08 9.79
CA SER A 103 1.68 5.00 9.30
C SER A 103 1.26 5.65 7.99
N ILE A 104 0.48 4.96 7.18
CA ILE A 104 -0.05 5.53 5.94
C ILE A 104 -0.96 6.70 6.28
N GLN A 105 -1.87 6.52 7.23
CA GLN A 105 -2.81 7.56 7.59
C GLN A 105 -2.13 8.76 8.27
N ILE A 106 -1.11 8.49 9.07
CA ILE A 106 -0.34 9.56 9.68
C ILE A 106 0.37 10.38 8.60
N ARG A 107 0.97 9.71 7.64
CA ARG A 107 1.65 10.38 6.54
C ARG A 107 0.67 11.18 5.69
N TYR A 108 -0.51 10.61 5.46
CA TYR A 108 -1.55 11.31 4.72
C TYR A 108 -1.93 12.63 5.39
N VAL A 109 -2.18 12.60 6.69
CA VAL A 109 -2.54 13.80 7.44
C VAL A 109 -1.40 14.82 7.39
N SER A 110 -0.17 14.36 7.56
CA SER A 110 0.99 15.23 7.52
C SER A 110 1.13 15.93 6.17
N MET A 111 0.93 15.18 5.09
CA MET A 111 1.03 15.75 3.75
C MET A 111 -0.09 16.72 3.45
N CYS A 112 -1.28 16.44 3.95
CA CYS A 112 -2.40 17.38 3.81
C CYS A 112 -2.11 18.69 4.55
N CYS A 113 -1.54 18.61 5.73
CA CYS A 113 -1.19 19.81 6.49
C CYS A 113 -0.16 20.64 5.75
N LEU A 114 0.82 20.00 5.13
CA LEU A 114 1.82 20.72 4.36
C LEU A 114 1.20 21.45 3.17
N LEU A 115 0.25 20.82 2.51
CA LEU A 115 -0.43 21.44 1.39
C LEU A 115 -1.19 22.68 1.82
N TYR A 116 -1.93 22.59 2.90
CA TYR A 116 -2.69 23.73 3.42
C TYR A 116 -1.76 24.85 3.86
N THR A 117 -0.65 24.49 4.48
CA THR A 117 0.33 25.46 4.92
C THR A 117 0.93 26.20 3.73
N SER A 118 1.18 25.48 2.68
CA SER A 118 1.77 26.09 1.48
C SER A 118 0.84 27.09 0.83
N ASP A 119 -0.44 26.88 0.95
CA ASP A 119 -1.42 27.77 0.36
C ASP A 119 -1.66 29.04 1.18
N ALA A 120 -1.21 29.02 2.38
CA ALA A 120 -1.38 30.20 3.22
C ALA A 120 -0.39 31.27 2.86
#